data_3b5e15814521ce563c39270f3f84c0bc
#
_entry.id   3b5e15814521ce563c39270f3f84c0bc
#
_cell.length_a   1.000
_cell.length_b   1.000
_cell.length_c   1.000
_cell.angle_alpha   90.00
_cell.angle_beta   90.00
_cell.angle_gamma   90.00
#
_symmetry.space_group_name_H-M   'P 1'
#
loop_
_entity.id
_entity.type
_entity.pdbx_description
1 polymer ?
#
loop_
_entity_poly.entity_id
_entity_poly.type
_entity_poly.pdbx_seq_one_letter_code
_entity_poly.pdbx_strand_id
1 'polypeptide(L)'
;MGIAPAANIVHIWTDSGTPNRLVWRDHRYRVIAADPVRTPATHDALTHPAERLVGWSIVAISDQDRSDVRSMQLQSVGTGWVLVDIDPA
;
A
#
# COMPACT_ATOMS: atom_id res chain seq x y z
N MET A 1 -16.19 -13.75 4.05
CA MET A 1 -16.62 -12.44 3.57
C MET A 1 -15.43 -11.70 3.06
N GLY A 2 -15.52 -11.27 1.86
CA GLY A 2 -14.39 -10.61 1.24
C GLY A 2 -14.37 -9.09 1.37
N ILE A 3 -15.22 -8.51 2.19
CA ILE A 3 -15.36 -7.07 2.28
C ILE A 3 -14.50 -6.57 3.44
N ALA A 4 -13.53 -5.72 3.12
CA ALA A 4 -12.73 -5.07 4.14
C ALA A 4 -13.58 -4.04 4.89
N PRO A 5 -13.39 -3.91 6.21
CA PRO A 5 -14.04 -2.83 6.96
C PRO A 5 -13.65 -1.48 6.40
N ALA A 6 -14.56 -0.52 6.47
CA ALA A 6 -14.30 0.82 5.97
C ALA A 6 -13.07 1.45 6.64
N ALA A 7 -12.78 1.08 7.88
CA ALA A 7 -11.62 1.59 8.60
C ALA A 7 -10.29 1.16 7.99
N ASN A 8 -10.29 0.12 7.15
CA ASN A 8 -9.08 -0.36 6.50
C ASN A 8 -8.90 0.18 5.08
N ILE A 9 -9.85 0.97 4.60
CA ILE A 9 -9.73 1.61 3.30
C ILE A 9 -8.80 2.81 3.42
N VAL A 10 -7.85 2.91 2.51
CA VAL A 10 -6.91 4.02 2.49
C VAL A 10 -7.05 4.79 1.18
N HIS A 11 -6.83 6.08 1.27
CA HIS A 11 -6.70 6.93 0.09
C HIS A 11 -5.23 7.19 -0.16
N ILE A 12 -4.78 6.93 -1.37
CA ILE A 12 -3.37 7.04 -1.73
C ILE A 12 -3.24 8.03 -2.87
N TRP A 13 -2.28 8.94 -2.73
CA TRP A 13 -1.82 9.79 -3.82
C TRP A 13 -0.48 9.26 -4.31
N THR A 14 -0.33 9.22 -5.62
CA THR A 14 0.89 8.73 -6.24
C THR A 14 1.61 9.84 -6.97
N ASP A 15 2.92 9.67 -7.06
CA ASP A 15 3.78 10.52 -7.87
C ASP A 15 4.56 9.59 -8.79
N SER A 16 4.34 9.72 -10.09
CA SER A 16 4.94 8.83 -11.10
C SER A 16 4.66 7.36 -10.82
N GLY A 17 3.45 7.07 -10.32
CA GLY A 17 3.02 5.71 -10.06
C GLY A 17 3.44 5.15 -8.70
N THR A 18 4.21 5.89 -7.92
CA THR A 18 4.67 5.46 -6.60
C THR A 18 3.88 6.16 -5.51
N PRO A 19 3.42 5.47 -4.47
CA PRO A 19 2.72 6.11 -3.37
C PRO A 19 3.57 7.21 -2.74
N ASN A 20 2.97 8.37 -2.55
CA ASN A 20 3.63 9.54 -1.99
C ASN A 20 3.00 9.96 -0.68
N ARG A 21 1.68 9.94 -0.61
CA ARG A 21 0.91 10.29 0.58
C ARG A 21 -0.26 9.37 0.71
N LEU A 22 -0.72 9.19 1.96
CA LEU A 22 -1.94 8.44 2.18
C LEU A 22 -2.73 9.04 3.35
N VAL A 23 -4.03 8.74 3.36
CA VAL A 23 -4.91 9.05 4.48
C VAL A 23 -5.55 7.75 4.91
N TRP A 24 -5.44 7.45 6.20
CA TRP A 24 -6.04 6.29 6.82
C TRP A 24 -6.67 6.72 8.15
N ARG A 25 -7.96 6.45 8.32
CA ARG A 25 -8.71 6.84 9.53
C ARG A 25 -8.53 8.31 9.86
N ASP A 26 -8.65 9.18 8.85
CA ASP A 26 -8.49 10.62 8.99
C ASP A 26 -7.08 11.07 9.40
N HIS A 27 -6.12 10.16 9.45
CA HIS A 27 -4.73 10.49 9.69
C HIS A 27 -3.98 10.58 8.38
N ARG A 28 -3.19 11.62 8.24
CA ARG A 28 -2.40 11.87 7.06
C ARG A 28 -0.97 11.40 7.27
N TYR A 29 -0.48 10.66 6.31
CA TYR A 29 0.88 10.14 6.34
C TYR A 29 1.59 10.50 5.05
N ARG A 30 2.88 10.76 5.18
CA ARG A 30 3.77 10.93 4.03
C ARG A 30 4.61 9.67 3.89
N VAL A 31 4.66 9.14 2.68
CA VAL A 31 5.43 7.93 2.40
C VAL A 31 6.89 8.30 2.25
N ILE A 32 7.77 7.67 3.03
CA ILE A 32 9.21 7.91 2.98
C ILE A 32 9.95 6.78 2.33
N ALA A 33 9.31 5.62 2.18
CA ALA A 33 9.87 4.49 1.45
C ALA A 33 8.71 3.67 0.90
N ALA A 34 8.85 3.14 -0.29
CA ALA A 34 7.82 2.32 -0.91
C ALA A 34 8.48 1.25 -1.78
N ASP A 35 8.07 0.01 -1.54
CA ASP A 35 8.51 -1.13 -2.32
C ASP A 35 7.28 -1.82 -2.92
N PRO A 36 7.26 -2.03 -4.23
CA PRO A 36 6.13 -2.73 -4.85
C PRO A 36 6.13 -4.20 -4.46
N VAL A 37 4.95 -4.74 -4.22
CA VAL A 37 4.73 -6.16 -4.00
C VAL A 37 4.11 -6.72 -5.27
N ARG A 38 4.77 -7.69 -5.87
CA ARG A 38 4.36 -8.28 -7.13
C ARG A 38 4.17 -9.77 -6.97
N THR A 39 3.17 -10.30 -7.67
CA THR A 39 3.04 -11.74 -7.76
C THR A 39 4.06 -12.29 -8.74
N PRO A 40 4.76 -13.35 -8.39
CA PRO A 40 5.67 -13.96 -9.35
C PRO A 40 4.90 -14.58 -10.50
N ALA A 41 5.48 -14.53 -11.69
CA ALA A 41 4.96 -15.24 -12.84
C ALA A 41 5.21 -16.73 -12.63
N THR A 42 4.16 -17.51 -12.51
CA THR A 42 4.30 -18.95 -12.26
C THR A 42 4.06 -19.75 -13.52
N HIS A 43 2.85 -20.25 -13.66
CA HIS A 43 2.53 -21.14 -14.78
C HIS A 43 2.57 -20.44 -16.11
N ASP A 44 2.22 -19.18 -16.12
CA ASP A 44 2.10 -18.41 -17.34
C ASP A 44 3.42 -17.79 -17.76
N ALA A 45 4.49 -18.18 -17.11
CA ALA A 45 5.79 -17.62 -17.41
C ALA A 45 6.22 -17.84 -18.85
N LEU A 46 5.71 -18.86 -19.48
CA LEU A 46 6.01 -19.15 -20.88
C LEU A 46 5.34 -18.17 -21.84
N THR A 47 4.14 -17.72 -21.48
CA THR A 47 3.37 -16.85 -22.35
C THR A 47 3.31 -15.42 -21.83
N HIS A 48 3.22 -15.28 -20.52
CA HIS A 48 3.11 -13.98 -19.87
C HIS A 48 4.05 -13.92 -18.67
N PRO A 49 5.33 -13.70 -18.89
CA PRO A 49 6.30 -13.69 -17.80
C PRO A 49 6.21 -12.46 -16.91
N ALA A 50 5.29 -11.53 -17.19
CA ALA A 50 5.21 -10.29 -16.43
C ALA A 50 4.64 -10.54 -15.04
N GLU A 51 5.26 -9.93 -14.05
CA GLU A 51 4.74 -9.89 -12.71
C GLU A 51 3.59 -8.89 -12.62
N ARG A 52 2.66 -9.14 -11.72
CA ARG A 52 1.54 -8.23 -11.47
C ARG A 52 1.75 -7.49 -10.18
N LEU A 53 1.59 -6.19 -10.22
CA LEU A 53 1.60 -5.37 -9.02
C LEU A 53 0.32 -5.65 -8.23
N VAL A 54 0.46 -6.17 -7.02
CA VAL A 54 -0.68 -6.48 -6.16
C VAL A 54 -0.74 -5.61 -4.93
N GLY A 55 0.31 -4.89 -4.61
CA GLY A 55 0.32 -4.05 -3.43
C GLY A 55 1.62 -3.30 -3.26
N TRP A 56 1.75 -2.69 -2.10
CA TRP A 56 2.93 -1.91 -1.72
C TRP A 56 3.28 -2.18 -0.27
N SER A 57 4.56 -2.30 0.00
CA SER A 57 5.11 -2.28 1.35
C SER A 57 5.72 -0.90 1.54
N ILE A 58 5.15 -0.12 2.45
CA ILE A 58 5.59 1.26 2.62
C ILE A 58 6.02 1.54 4.05
N VAL A 59 6.84 2.57 4.19
CA VAL A 59 7.12 3.20 5.47
C VAL A 59 6.61 4.63 5.37
N ALA A 60 5.77 5.01 6.31
CA ALA A 60 5.11 6.30 6.30
C ALA A 60 5.26 7.00 7.65
N ILE A 61 5.33 8.31 7.58
CA ILE A 61 5.47 9.16 8.77
C ILE A 61 4.24 10.05 8.87
N SER A 62 3.70 10.17 10.09
CA SER A 62 2.54 11.00 10.33
C SER A 62 2.87 12.47 10.10
N ASP A 63 1.96 13.18 9.44
CA ASP A 63 2.10 14.63 9.27
C ASP A 63 1.95 15.38 10.58
N GLN A 64 1.28 14.79 11.55
CA GLN A 64 1.02 15.44 12.84
C GLN A 64 2.09 15.13 13.88
N ASP A 65 2.75 13.98 13.73
CA ASP A 65 3.75 13.54 14.71
C ASP A 65 4.89 12.84 13.97
N ARG A 66 6.01 13.49 13.85
CA ARG A 66 7.17 12.99 13.13
C ARG A 66 7.81 11.78 13.80
N SER A 67 7.48 11.52 15.06
CA SER A 67 7.97 10.32 15.73
C SER A 67 7.07 9.11 15.45
N ASP A 68 5.90 9.33 14.86
CA ASP A 68 4.97 8.24 14.52
C ASP A 68 5.30 7.75 13.10
N VAL A 69 6.23 6.82 13.02
CA VAL A 69 6.65 6.19 11.78
C VAL A 69 6.11 4.77 11.78
N ARG A 70 5.46 4.40 10.69
CA ARG A 70 4.81 3.10 10.60
C ARG A 70 5.15 2.39 9.32
N SER A 71 5.27 1.07 9.41
CA SER A 71 5.38 0.18 8.28
C SER A 71 4.00 -0.33 7.94
N MET A 72 3.59 -0.20 6.69
CA MET A 72 2.25 -0.57 6.25
C MET A 72 2.31 -1.46 5.03
N GLN A 73 1.40 -2.45 5.00
CA GLN A 73 1.21 -3.30 3.84
C GLN A 73 -0.11 -2.92 3.20
N LEU A 74 -0.05 -2.54 1.94
CA LEU A 74 -1.21 -2.11 1.17
C LEU A 74 -1.51 -3.12 0.08
N GLN A 75 -2.78 -3.38 -0.15
CA GLN A 75 -3.21 -4.30 -1.20
C GLN A 75 -4.17 -3.58 -2.14
N SER A 76 -4.01 -3.82 -3.42
CA SER A 76 -4.92 -3.31 -4.43
C SER A 76 -6.20 -4.13 -4.44
N VAL A 77 -7.33 -3.46 -4.31
CA VAL A 77 -8.64 -4.10 -4.33
C VAL A 77 -9.54 -3.28 -5.26
N GLY A 78 -9.89 -3.86 -6.41
CA GLY A 78 -10.66 -3.13 -7.40
C GLY A 78 -9.90 -1.88 -7.86
N THR A 79 -10.51 -0.72 -7.71
CA THR A 79 -9.89 0.56 -8.05
C THR A 79 -9.29 1.27 -6.84
N GLY A 80 -9.35 0.63 -5.67
CA GLY A 80 -8.91 1.24 -4.43
C GLY A 80 -7.79 0.47 -3.76
N TRP A 81 -7.49 0.87 -2.55
CA TRP A 81 -6.44 0.27 -1.74
C TRP A 81 -6.96 0.00 -0.34
N VAL A 82 -6.51 -1.09 0.24
CA VAL A 82 -6.82 -1.42 1.63
C VAL A 82 -5.54 -1.65 2.40
N LEU A 83 -5.58 -1.32 3.68
CA LEU A 83 -4.50 -1.58 4.61
C LEU A 83 -4.65 -3.01 5.10
N VAL A 84 -3.64 -3.84 4.81
CA VAL A 84 -3.63 -5.24 5.21
C VAL A 84 -2.97 -5.40 6.57
N ASP A 85 -1.90 -4.66 6.79
CA ASP A 85 -1.12 -4.76 8.02
C ASP A 85 -0.47 -3.41 8.32
N ILE A 86 -0.32 -3.12 9.60
CA ILE A 86 0.34 -1.90 10.05
C ILE A 86 1.13 -2.20 11.32
N ASP A 87 2.39 -1.83 11.32
CA ASP A 87 3.27 -2.00 12.46
C ASP A 87 4.04 -0.71 12.72
N PRO A 88 4.40 -0.43 13.99
CA PRO A 88 5.36 0.64 14.25
C PRO A 88 6.69 0.28 13.61
N ALA A 89 7.27 1.25 12.95
CA ALA A 89 8.55 1.05 12.31
C ALA A 89 9.70 1.22 13.29
#